data_f1e2d0355411554670185ccf676b1293
#
_entry.id   f1e2d0355411554670185ccf676b1293
#
_cell.length_a   1.000
_cell.length_b   1.000
_cell.length_c   1.000
_cell.angle_alpha   90.00
_cell.angle_beta   90.00
_cell.angle_gamma   90.00
#
_symmetry.space_group_name_H-M   'P 1'
#
loop_
_entity.id
_entity.type
_entity.pdbx_description
1 polymer ?
#
loop_
_entity_poly.entity_id
_entity_poly.type
_entity_poly.pdbx_seq_one_letter_code
_entity_poly.pdbx_strand_id
1 'polypeptide(L)'
;MVRGALRGGRPMRGGIRPPFKKTFVPRHPFDLTLAEVFFPKVPLAGSVDDSALTAALLKRNQDLSPTPSEQTAIGNLVTKVQAVLDNLVVAPGDLTTCQLEEVRQVGSFKKGTILTGNNVADVVVILKTLPTKESVDALAKKVEADLKASMKTEVLTKGDQHTVQIHERGFDIANVHAKVRILIATLPQNLRKLEPEIHLDHKLMQSHLAAIRHTRWFEENAHHSSIKVLIRILKDLTRRFDAFAPLSAWMLDLIAHLAIMNNPSRQALPINLAFRRVFQLLSAGLFLPGSAGITDPTEPGHIRVHTAMTLEQQDVCCYTSQTLLRVLAHGGYKHILGLEGNTSIVREMSVWNGVCVSPLTAVYEKPTDKKEGDLEEDIEMIENENEDDGSDDGAE
;
A
#
# COMPACT_ATOMS: atom_id res chain seq x y z
N MET A 1 69.76 -6.40 53.11
CA MET A 1 69.59 -5.08 52.51
C MET A 1 69.20 -5.26 51.09
N VAL A 2 67.99 -5.03 50.70
CA VAL A 2 67.58 -4.47 49.42
C VAL A 2 66.05 -4.20 49.49
N ARG A 3 65.67 -2.96 49.31
CA ARG A 3 64.30 -2.44 49.34
C ARG A 3 63.53 -2.80 48.08
N GLY A 4 62.42 -3.49 48.21
CA GLY A 4 61.46 -3.72 47.13
C GLY A 4 60.42 -2.59 47.08
N ALA A 5 60.32 -1.92 45.95
CA ALA A 5 59.36 -0.85 45.70
C ALA A 5 57.94 -1.42 45.41
N LEU A 6 56.97 -0.99 46.18
CA LEU A 6 55.54 -1.21 45.94
C LEU A 6 55.07 -0.38 44.74
N ARG A 7 54.69 -1.04 43.64
CA ARG A 7 53.99 -0.42 42.52
C ARG A 7 52.50 -0.34 42.83
N GLY A 8 52.01 0.89 42.99
CA GLY A 8 50.61 1.18 43.17
C GLY A 8 49.74 0.73 41.95
N GLY A 9 48.76 -0.13 42.23
CA GLY A 9 47.73 -0.50 41.30
C GLY A 9 46.83 0.71 40.99
N ARG A 10 46.69 1.04 39.70
CA ARG A 10 45.70 2.00 39.23
C ARG A 10 44.32 1.39 39.41
N PRO A 11 43.32 2.12 39.98
CA PRO A 11 41.94 1.66 40.03
C PRO A 11 41.42 1.59 38.60
N MET A 12 40.92 0.41 38.18
CA MET A 12 40.13 0.27 36.97
C MET A 12 38.87 1.11 37.13
N ARG A 13 38.76 2.17 36.33
CA ARG A 13 37.48 2.87 36.12
C ARG A 13 36.50 1.87 35.53
N GLY A 14 35.58 1.37 36.35
CA GLY A 14 34.41 0.63 35.90
C GLY A 14 33.61 1.52 34.96
N GLY A 15 33.76 1.31 33.64
CA GLY A 15 32.92 1.95 32.65
C GLY A 15 31.49 1.53 32.91
N ILE A 16 30.66 2.46 33.33
CA ILE A 16 29.20 2.28 33.35
C ILE A 16 28.80 2.01 31.91
N ARG A 17 28.49 0.75 31.58
CA ARG A 17 27.88 0.40 30.32
C ARG A 17 26.57 1.19 30.23
N PRO A 18 26.33 1.98 29.15
CA PRO A 18 25.07 2.66 28.99
C PRO A 18 23.95 1.60 29.06
N PRO A 19 22.84 1.89 29.74
CA PRO A 19 21.73 0.95 29.83
C PRO A 19 21.33 0.57 28.39
N PHE A 20 21.29 -0.73 28.12
CA PHE A 20 20.75 -1.24 26.86
C PHE A 20 19.38 -0.59 26.65
N LYS A 21 19.26 0.32 25.72
CA LYS A 21 17.96 0.81 25.27
C LYS A 21 17.21 -0.44 24.81
N LYS A 22 16.23 -0.87 25.60
CA LYS A 22 15.31 -1.92 25.17
C LYS A 22 14.69 -1.43 23.88
N THR A 23 15.13 -2.01 22.76
CA THR A 23 14.52 -1.75 21.46
C THR A 23 13.05 -2.16 21.59
N PHE A 24 12.16 -1.20 21.39
CA PHE A 24 10.72 -1.49 21.34
C PHE A 24 10.50 -2.42 20.14
N VAL A 25 10.10 -3.64 20.42
CA VAL A 25 9.69 -4.60 19.39
C VAL A 25 8.19 -4.49 19.26
N PRO A 26 7.67 -3.91 18.17
CA PRO A 26 6.24 -3.81 17.95
C PRO A 26 5.62 -5.22 17.91
N ARG A 27 4.49 -5.39 18.55
CA ARG A 27 3.72 -6.64 18.49
C ARG A 27 2.68 -6.53 17.40
N HIS A 28 2.47 -7.61 16.66
CA HIS A 28 1.35 -7.69 15.74
C HIS A 28 0.03 -7.62 16.51
N PRO A 29 -1.04 -7.06 15.90
CA PRO A 29 -2.36 -7.16 16.46
C PRO A 29 -2.73 -8.63 16.64
N PHE A 30 -3.70 -8.90 17.49
CA PHE A 30 -4.18 -10.26 17.75
C PHE A 30 -4.66 -10.90 16.44
N ASP A 31 -4.05 -12.01 16.09
CA ASP A 31 -4.33 -12.75 14.86
C ASP A 31 -4.89 -14.11 15.25
N LEU A 32 -6.20 -14.30 15.07
CA LEU A 32 -6.90 -15.54 15.40
C LEU A 32 -6.30 -16.74 14.68
N THR A 33 -5.93 -16.59 13.41
CA THR A 33 -5.36 -17.68 12.62
C THR A 33 -4.01 -18.15 13.17
N LEU A 34 -3.18 -17.23 13.67
CA LEU A 34 -1.89 -17.57 14.28
C LEU A 34 -2.04 -17.99 15.75
N ALA A 35 -3.05 -17.48 16.44
CA ALA A 35 -3.27 -17.74 17.85
C ALA A 35 -4.07 -19.00 18.13
N GLU A 36 -4.79 -19.55 17.15
CA GLU A 36 -5.67 -20.71 17.29
C GLU A 36 -4.98 -21.92 17.93
N VAL A 37 -3.70 -22.13 17.63
CA VAL A 37 -2.89 -23.24 18.14
C VAL A 37 -2.69 -23.15 19.68
N PHE A 38 -2.75 -21.95 20.23
CA PHE A 38 -2.49 -21.70 21.67
C PHE A 38 -3.76 -21.69 22.52
N PHE A 39 -4.93 -21.67 21.88
CA PHE A 39 -6.19 -21.76 22.63
C PHE A 39 -6.58 -23.20 22.91
N PRO A 40 -7.15 -23.50 24.11
CA PRO A 40 -7.74 -24.78 24.36
C PRO A 40 -8.80 -25.04 23.28
N LYS A 41 -8.78 -26.26 22.71
CA LYS A 41 -9.73 -26.65 21.67
C LYS A 41 -11.15 -26.51 22.20
N VAL A 42 -11.78 -25.40 21.92
CA VAL A 42 -13.24 -25.26 22.09
C VAL A 42 -13.85 -26.18 21.05
N PRO A 43 -14.79 -27.05 21.42
CA PRO A 43 -15.50 -27.86 20.42
C PRO A 43 -16.13 -26.90 19.42
N LEU A 44 -15.61 -26.90 18.19
CA LEU A 44 -16.20 -26.13 17.10
C LEU A 44 -17.61 -26.67 16.89
N ALA A 45 -18.59 -25.83 17.07
CA ALA A 45 -19.94 -26.11 16.59
C ALA A 45 -19.86 -26.22 15.07
N GLY A 46 -19.75 -27.42 14.55
CA GLY A 46 -19.67 -27.80 13.14
C GLY A 46 -18.70 -26.93 12.30
N SER A 47 -17.87 -27.55 11.50
CA SER A 47 -17.04 -26.80 10.54
C SER A 47 -17.96 -25.92 9.69
N VAL A 48 -17.75 -24.60 9.75
CA VAL A 48 -18.44 -23.69 8.83
C VAL A 48 -18.06 -24.11 7.42
N ASP A 49 -19.02 -24.54 6.63
CA ASP A 49 -18.79 -24.83 5.22
C ASP A 49 -18.54 -23.52 4.46
N ASP A 50 -17.27 -23.22 4.25
CA ASP A 50 -16.83 -22.03 3.50
C ASP A 50 -16.73 -22.30 1.98
N SER A 51 -17.28 -23.42 1.48
CA SER A 51 -17.25 -23.73 0.04
C SER A 51 -17.94 -22.67 -0.80
N ALA A 52 -19.07 -22.17 -0.32
CA ALA A 52 -19.82 -21.09 -0.96
C ALA A 52 -19.03 -19.76 -1.00
N LEU A 53 -18.34 -19.40 0.08
CA LEU A 53 -17.45 -18.25 0.11
C LEU A 53 -16.28 -18.42 -0.85
N THR A 54 -15.66 -19.59 -0.87
CA THR A 54 -14.57 -19.90 -1.80
C THR A 54 -15.01 -19.78 -3.25
N ALA A 55 -16.16 -20.35 -3.60
CA ALA A 55 -16.73 -20.23 -4.94
C ALA A 55 -17.02 -18.77 -5.33
N ALA A 56 -17.57 -17.98 -4.40
CA ALA A 56 -17.86 -16.57 -4.62
C ALA A 56 -16.58 -15.74 -4.84
N LEU A 57 -15.51 -16.00 -4.07
CA LEU A 57 -14.21 -15.32 -4.23
C LEU A 57 -13.57 -15.66 -5.59
N LEU A 58 -13.58 -16.90 -5.99
CA LEU A 58 -13.05 -17.32 -7.29
C LEU A 58 -13.86 -16.76 -8.45
N LYS A 59 -15.20 -16.75 -8.33
CA LYS A 59 -16.08 -16.11 -9.32
C LYS A 59 -15.79 -14.61 -9.42
N ARG A 60 -15.68 -13.91 -8.28
CA ARG A 60 -15.35 -12.48 -8.29
C ARG A 60 -13.98 -12.22 -8.93
N ASN A 61 -12.96 -13.01 -8.62
CA ASN A 61 -11.66 -12.90 -9.28
C ASN A 61 -11.76 -13.11 -10.80
N GLN A 62 -12.58 -14.07 -11.26
CA GLN A 62 -12.79 -14.28 -12.68
C GLN A 62 -13.40 -13.04 -13.34
N ASP A 63 -14.41 -12.43 -12.72
CA ASP A 63 -15.07 -11.23 -13.22
C ASP A 63 -14.14 -10.00 -13.23
N LEU A 64 -13.16 -9.95 -12.29
CA LEU A 64 -12.16 -8.89 -12.18
C LEU A 64 -10.93 -9.12 -13.05
N SER A 65 -10.72 -10.31 -13.56
CA SER A 65 -9.54 -10.63 -14.38
C SER A 65 -9.67 -10.03 -15.78
N PRO A 66 -8.59 -9.48 -16.36
CA PRO A 66 -8.65 -8.96 -17.71
C PRO A 66 -8.97 -10.08 -18.71
N THR A 67 -9.76 -9.75 -19.71
CA THR A 67 -10.11 -10.67 -20.79
C THR A 67 -8.88 -11.03 -21.62
N PRO A 68 -8.90 -12.16 -22.38
CA PRO A 68 -7.81 -12.52 -23.29
C PRO A 68 -7.51 -11.41 -24.31
N SER A 69 -8.53 -10.71 -24.80
CA SER A 69 -8.37 -9.58 -25.71
C SER A 69 -7.63 -8.42 -25.06
N GLU A 70 -7.99 -8.04 -23.84
CA GLU A 70 -7.29 -7.00 -23.09
C GLU A 70 -5.83 -7.38 -22.81
N GLN A 71 -5.58 -8.65 -22.40
CA GLN A 71 -4.23 -9.15 -22.16
C GLN A 71 -3.36 -9.10 -23.43
N THR A 72 -3.92 -9.51 -24.56
CA THR A 72 -3.23 -9.45 -25.85
C THR A 72 -2.94 -8.02 -26.27
N ALA A 73 -3.91 -7.12 -26.17
CA ALA A 73 -3.76 -5.72 -26.55
C ALA A 73 -2.64 -5.03 -25.74
N ILE A 74 -2.67 -5.18 -24.40
CA ILE A 74 -1.65 -4.57 -23.54
C ILE A 74 -0.27 -5.23 -23.74
N GLY A 75 -0.22 -6.57 -23.88
CA GLY A 75 1.02 -7.30 -24.12
C GLY A 75 1.70 -6.89 -25.41
N ASN A 76 0.95 -6.75 -26.51
CA ASN A 76 1.46 -6.29 -27.79
C ASN A 76 2.04 -4.87 -27.69
N LEU A 77 1.31 -3.94 -27.06
CA LEU A 77 1.79 -2.57 -26.91
C LEU A 77 3.05 -2.50 -26.04
N VAL A 78 3.07 -3.22 -24.90
CA VAL A 78 4.25 -3.30 -24.02
C VAL A 78 5.46 -3.86 -24.77
N THR A 79 5.29 -4.92 -25.55
CA THR A 79 6.39 -5.53 -26.31
C THR A 79 6.98 -4.55 -27.32
N LYS A 80 6.15 -3.82 -28.07
CA LYS A 80 6.59 -2.81 -29.04
C LYS A 80 7.34 -1.67 -28.36
N VAL A 81 6.77 -1.11 -27.30
CA VAL A 81 7.38 -0.01 -26.54
C VAL A 81 8.70 -0.45 -25.90
N GLN A 82 8.73 -1.63 -25.29
CA GLN A 82 9.94 -2.19 -24.67
C GLN A 82 11.06 -2.34 -25.71
N ALA A 83 10.77 -2.89 -26.88
CA ALA A 83 11.76 -3.08 -27.95
C ALA A 83 12.38 -1.74 -28.41
N VAL A 84 11.57 -0.69 -28.55
CA VAL A 84 12.07 0.65 -28.90
C VAL A 84 12.96 1.21 -27.80
N LEU A 85 12.52 1.12 -26.54
CA LEU A 85 13.28 1.62 -25.40
C LEU A 85 14.60 0.85 -25.21
N ASP A 86 14.60 -0.48 -25.35
CA ASP A 86 15.80 -1.32 -25.26
C ASP A 86 16.80 -0.98 -26.36
N ASN A 87 16.33 -0.69 -27.58
CA ASN A 87 17.16 -0.21 -28.67
C ASN A 87 17.81 1.16 -28.32
N LEU A 88 17.06 2.08 -27.71
CA LEU A 88 17.58 3.38 -27.30
C LEU A 88 18.62 3.30 -26.16
N VAL A 89 18.59 2.25 -25.34
CA VAL A 89 19.63 1.98 -24.34
C VAL A 89 20.98 1.67 -25.02
N VAL A 90 20.93 0.88 -26.10
CA VAL A 90 22.13 0.40 -26.81
C VAL A 90 22.59 1.40 -27.88
N ALA A 91 21.67 1.96 -28.64
CA ALA A 91 21.91 2.84 -29.78
C ALA A 91 20.95 4.05 -29.73
N PRO A 92 21.28 5.10 -28.97
CA PRO A 92 20.42 6.27 -28.77
C PRO A 92 20.21 7.10 -30.04
N GLY A 93 21.02 6.90 -31.09
CA GLY A 93 20.91 7.61 -32.37
C GLY A 93 21.08 9.13 -32.21
N ASP A 94 20.08 9.87 -32.66
CA ASP A 94 20.02 11.34 -32.60
C ASP A 94 19.53 11.89 -31.25
N LEU A 95 19.23 11.04 -30.28
CA LEU A 95 18.82 11.44 -28.94
C LEU A 95 20.06 11.91 -28.12
N THR A 96 20.34 13.19 -28.15
CA THR A 96 21.50 13.80 -27.47
C THR A 96 21.18 14.41 -26.10
N THR A 97 19.90 14.65 -25.82
CA THR A 97 19.41 15.35 -24.61
C THR A 97 19.44 14.49 -23.35
N CYS A 98 19.36 13.17 -23.50
CA CYS A 98 19.43 12.23 -22.39
C CYS A 98 20.06 10.91 -22.84
N GLN A 99 20.57 10.16 -21.86
CA GLN A 99 21.13 8.82 -22.06
C GLN A 99 20.41 7.83 -21.14
N LEU A 100 19.85 6.78 -21.73
CA LEU A 100 19.18 5.72 -21.01
C LEU A 100 20.21 4.77 -20.39
N GLU A 101 19.96 4.32 -19.16
CA GLU A 101 20.72 3.27 -18.50
C GLU A 101 20.01 1.93 -18.57
N GLU A 102 18.73 1.92 -18.19
CA GLU A 102 17.96 0.70 -17.99
C GLU A 102 16.47 0.96 -18.15
N VAL A 103 15.75 -0.06 -18.61
CA VAL A 103 14.29 -0.06 -18.76
C VAL A 103 13.70 -1.22 -17.97
N ARG A 104 12.76 -0.96 -17.08
CA ARG A 104 12.14 -1.97 -16.19
C ARG A 104 10.63 -1.91 -16.23
N GLN A 105 9.99 -3.02 -16.57
CA GLN A 105 8.54 -3.16 -16.38
C GLN A 105 8.24 -3.27 -14.89
N VAL A 106 7.22 -2.56 -14.44
CA VAL A 106 6.78 -2.51 -13.03
C VAL A 106 5.26 -2.56 -12.91
N GLY A 107 4.77 -2.48 -11.69
CA GLY A 107 3.35 -2.29 -11.40
C GLY A 107 2.47 -3.51 -11.66
N SER A 108 1.18 -3.26 -11.78
CA SER A 108 0.15 -4.32 -11.79
C SER A 108 0.23 -5.26 -12.99
N PHE A 109 0.63 -4.75 -14.16
CA PHE A 109 0.80 -5.58 -15.35
C PHE A 109 1.92 -6.61 -15.14
N LYS A 110 3.11 -6.15 -14.75
CA LYS A 110 4.27 -7.02 -14.52
C LYS A 110 4.00 -8.04 -13.40
N LYS A 111 3.30 -7.64 -12.33
CA LYS A 111 2.93 -8.52 -11.21
C LYS A 111 1.80 -9.50 -11.57
N GLY A 112 1.11 -9.32 -12.68
CA GLY A 112 -0.06 -10.11 -13.07
C GLY A 112 -1.28 -9.87 -12.16
N THR A 113 -1.46 -8.65 -11.65
CA THR A 113 -2.55 -8.24 -10.75
C THR A 113 -3.41 -7.13 -11.33
N ILE A 114 -3.41 -7.00 -12.64
CA ILE A 114 -4.24 -6.03 -13.37
C ILE A 114 -5.72 -6.40 -13.25
N LEU A 115 -6.59 -5.41 -13.29
CA LEU A 115 -8.03 -5.60 -13.31
C LEU A 115 -8.56 -5.34 -14.72
N THR A 116 -9.64 -6.02 -15.09
CA THR A 116 -10.37 -5.74 -16.34
C THR A 116 -10.75 -4.26 -16.43
N GLY A 117 -10.75 -3.71 -17.62
CA GLY A 117 -11.01 -2.28 -17.86
C GLY A 117 -9.85 -1.35 -17.47
N ASN A 118 -8.76 -1.85 -16.90
CA ASN A 118 -7.59 -1.06 -16.56
C ASN A 118 -6.35 -1.50 -17.35
N ASN A 119 -6.41 -1.30 -18.67
CA ASN A 119 -5.39 -1.77 -19.62
C ASN A 119 -4.15 -0.86 -19.62
N VAL A 120 -3.52 -0.67 -18.45
CA VAL A 120 -2.34 0.17 -18.27
C VAL A 120 -1.16 -0.68 -17.77
N ALA A 121 -0.03 -0.58 -18.44
CA ALA A 121 1.24 -1.12 -18.00
C ALA A 121 2.20 0.02 -17.63
N ASP A 122 2.97 -0.17 -16.58
CA ASP A 122 3.96 0.79 -16.12
C ASP A 122 5.38 0.29 -16.47
N VAL A 123 6.19 1.20 -17.01
CA VAL A 123 7.59 0.96 -17.35
C VAL A 123 8.43 2.10 -16.76
N VAL A 124 9.46 1.78 -16.01
CA VAL A 124 10.41 2.77 -15.50
C VAL A 124 11.62 2.81 -16.42
N VAL A 125 11.96 4.01 -16.88
CA VAL A 125 13.18 4.31 -17.62
C VAL A 125 14.15 5.06 -16.71
N ILE A 126 15.31 4.47 -16.47
CA ILE A 126 16.37 5.07 -15.67
C ILE A 126 17.34 5.79 -16.61
N LEU A 127 17.54 7.08 -16.40
CA LEU A 127 18.49 7.90 -17.15
C LEU A 127 19.84 7.98 -16.43
N LYS A 128 20.93 7.93 -17.20
CA LYS A 128 22.29 8.25 -16.74
C LYS A 128 22.42 9.74 -16.47
N THR A 129 21.77 10.55 -17.29
CA THR A 129 21.74 12.00 -17.18
C THR A 129 20.69 12.47 -16.15
N LEU A 130 20.78 13.73 -15.75
CA LEU A 130 19.74 14.35 -14.92
C LEU A 130 18.51 14.63 -15.78
N PRO A 131 17.32 14.17 -15.37
CA PRO A 131 16.10 14.31 -16.17
C PRO A 131 15.53 15.73 -16.08
N THR A 132 15.58 16.47 -17.20
CA THR A 132 14.88 17.74 -17.38
C THR A 132 13.56 17.55 -18.12
N LYS A 133 12.69 18.55 -18.09
CA LYS A 133 11.42 18.51 -18.86
C LYS A 133 11.68 18.39 -20.36
N GLU A 134 12.71 19.09 -20.86
CA GLU A 134 13.11 19.05 -22.27
C GLU A 134 13.64 17.66 -22.66
N SER A 135 14.38 16.99 -21.77
CA SER A 135 14.89 15.64 -22.02
C SER A 135 13.76 14.60 -22.09
N VAL A 136 12.72 14.77 -21.27
CA VAL A 136 11.53 13.91 -21.32
C VAL A 136 10.73 14.12 -22.60
N ASP A 137 10.54 15.38 -23.02
CA ASP A 137 9.86 15.73 -24.25
C ASP A 137 10.61 15.17 -25.49
N ALA A 138 11.92 15.33 -25.51
CA ALA A 138 12.76 14.76 -26.57
C ALA A 138 12.70 13.23 -26.63
N LEU A 139 12.76 12.57 -25.47
CA LEU A 139 12.62 11.12 -25.38
C LEU A 139 11.23 10.66 -25.86
N ALA A 140 10.17 11.33 -25.45
CA ALA A 140 8.82 11.02 -25.86
C ALA A 140 8.62 11.11 -27.37
N LYS A 141 9.11 12.20 -27.99
CA LYS A 141 9.10 12.39 -29.45
C LYS A 141 9.92 11.33 -30.18
N LYS A 142 11.08 10.98 -29.65
CA LYS A 142 11.94 9.95 -30.23
C LYS A 142 11.26 8.57 -30.20
N VAL A 143 10.71 8.17 -29.04
CA VAL A 143 9.97 6.91 -28.93
C VAL A 143 8.76 6.87 -29.84
N GLU A 144 8.04 7.98 -29.99
CA GLU A 144 6.91 8.08 -30.93
C GLU A 144 7.36 7.89 -32.39
N ALA A 145 8.46 8.54 -32.78
CA ALA A 145 9.00 8.44 -34.14
C ALA A 145 9.47 7.02 -34.47
N ASP A 146 10.18 6.37 -33.52
CA ASP A 146 10.70 5.02 -33.70
C ASP A 146 9.56 3.97 -33.71
N LEU A 147 8.53 4.14 -32.86
CA LEU A 147 7.32 3.32 -32.94
C LEU A 147 6.61 3.46 -34.31
N LYS A 148 6.42 4.68 -34.81
CA LYS A 148 5.86 4.92 -36.12
C LYS A 148 6.70 4.30 -37.27
N ALA A 149 8.02 4.35 -37.13
CA ALA A 149 8.93 3.74 -38.09
C ALA A 149 8.85 2.22 -38.07
N SER A 150 8.78 1.59 -36.91
CA SER A 150 8.66 0.14 -36.76
C SER A 150 7.35 -0.42 -37.31
N MET A 151 6.29 0.41 -37.35
CA MET A 151 4.95 0.01 -37.79
C MET A 151 4.70 0.22 -39.28
N LYS A 152 5.59 0.89 -40.01
CA LYS A 152 5.44 1.10 -41.49
C LYS A 152 5.37 -0.19 -42.27
N THR A 153 5.82 -1.31 -41.73
CA THR A 153 5.79 -2.63 -42.36
C THR A 153 4.55 -3.45 -42.02
N GLU A 154 3.73 -2.99 -41.07
CA GLU A 154 2.50 -3.68 -40.65
C GLU A 154 1.26 -3.07 -41.34
N VAL A 155 0.26 -3.90 -41.66
CA VAL A 155 -1.05 -3.42 -42.14
C VAL A 155 -1.79 -2.81 -40.96
N LEU A 156 -1.74 -1.50 -40.81
CA LEU A 156 -2.34 -0.76 -39.67
C LEU A 156 -3.85 -0.64 -39.85
N THR A 157 -4.57 -1.00 -38.81
CA THR A 157 -5.98 -0.60 -38.63
C THR A 157 -6.05 0.79 -37.98
N LYS A 158 -7.19 1.49 -38.09
CA LYS A 158 -7.38 2.79 -37.43
C LYS A 158 -7.17 2.74 -35.90
N GLY A 159 -7.28 1.55 -35.28
CA GLY A 159 -7.08 1.33 -33.85
C GLY A 159 -5.62 1.27 -33.38
N ASP A 160 -4.69 1.13 -34.34
CA ASP A 160 -3.26 0.96 -34.06
C ASP A 160 -2.47 2.28 -33.98
N GLN A 161 -3.16 3.42 -34.20
CA GLN A 161 -2.51 4.72 -34.06
C GLN A 161 -2.18 4.98 -32.61
N HIS A 162 -0.91 5.32 -32.31
CA HIS A 162 -0.44 5.66 -31.00
C HIS A 162 -0.51 7.17 -30.76
N THR A 163 -0.92 7.55 -29.56
CA THR A 163 -0.86 8.92 -29.06
C THR A 163 0.15 8.98 -27.93
N VAL A 164 0.91 10.06 -27.87
CA VAL A 164 1.86 10.33 -26.78
C VAL A 164 1.36 11.51 -25.98
N GLN A 165 1.32 11.36 -24.67
CA GLN A 165 0.91 12.41 -23.74
C GLN A 165 1.97 12.57 -22.64
N ILE A 166 2.57 13.75 -22.56
CA ILE A 166 3.59 14.08 -21.56
C ILE A 166 2.91 14.56 -20.27
N HIS A 167 3.47 14.16 -19.14
CA HIS A 167 3.03 14.57 -17.81
C HIS A 167 4.23 14.64 -16.84
N GLU A 168 4.01 15.10 -15.61
CA GLU A 168 5.05 15.31 -14.59
C GLU A 168 5.90 14.08 -14.23
N ARG A 169 5.36 12.86 -14.43
CA ARG A 169 6.05 11.59 -14.13
C ARG A 169 6.83 11.03 -15.31
N GLY A 170 6.63 11.57 -16.51
CA GLY A 170 7.17 11.08 -17.76
C GLY A 170 6.16 11.24 -18.89
N PHE A 171 5.78 10.14 -19.57
CA PHE A 171 4.79 10.20 -20.64
C PHE A 171 4.03 8.87 -20.81
N ASP A 172 2.85 8.98 -21.38
CA ASP A 172 2.00 7.85 -21.73
C ASP A 172 2.08 7.59 -23.24
N ILE A 173 2.12 6.33 -23.63
CA ILE A 173 1.91 5.87 -25.00
C ILE A 173 0.63 5.06 -25.00
N ALA A 174 -0.39 5.50 -25.74
CA ALA A 174 -1.69 4.88 -25.75
C ALA A 174 -2.20 4.63 -27.17
N ASN A 175 -2.94 3.54 -27.34
CA ASN A 175 -3.83 3.32 -28.45
C ASN A 175 -5.27 3.16 -27.92
N VAL A 176 -6.23 2.81 -28.78
CA VAL A 176 -7.64 2.64 -28.39
C VAL A 176 -7.84 1.55 -27.34
N HIS A 177 -6.96 0.56 -27.26
CA HIS A 177 -7.14 -0.67 -26.47
C HIS A 177 -6.26 -0.74 -25.21
N ALA A 178 -5.11 -0.07 -25.21
CA ALA A 178 -4.13 -0.18 -24.12
C ALA A 178 -3.28 1.08 -23.99
N LYS A 179 -2.64 1.21 -22.82
CA LYS A 179 -1.74 2.30 -22.47
C LYS A 179 -0.47 1.74 -21.84
N VAL A 180 0.68 2.28 -22.22
CA VAL A 180 1.95 2.11 -21.52
C VAL A 180 2.36 3.45 -20.93
N ARG A 181 2.48 3.49 -19.60
CA ARG A 181 2.96 4.65 -18.87
C ARG A 181 4.46 4.52 -18.66
N ILE A 182 5.21 5.47 -19.18
CA ILE A 182 6.65 5.54 -19.04
C ILE A 182 6.97 6.51 -17.90
N LEU A 183 7.54 5.98 -16.84
CA LEU A 183 7.91 6.66 -15.62
C LEU A 183 9.41 6.94 -15.66
N ILE A 184 9.80 8.20 -15.52
CA ILE A 184 11.22 8.60 -15.61
C ILE A 184 11.85 8.59 -14.23
N ALA A 185 13.06 8.01 -14.16
CA ALA A 185 13.93 8.06 -13.00
C ALA A 185 15.37 8.32 -13.43
N THR A 186 16.24 8.55 -12.47
CA THR A 186 17.69 8.61 -12.68
C THR A 186 18.40 7.72 -11.69
N LEU A 187 19.69 7.53 -11.87
CA LEU A 187 20.53 6.76 -10.96
C LEU A 187 20.46 7.31 -9.52
N PRO A 188 20.44 6.47 -8.48
CA PRO A 188 20.31 6.92 -7.08
C PRO A 188 21.33 7.98 -6.67
N GLN A 189 22.55 7.91 -7.19
CA GLN A 189 23.60 8.89 -6.92
C GLN A 189 23.31 10.28 -7.51
N ASN A 190 22.45 10.37 -8.50
CA ASN A 190 22.07 11.62 -9.14
C ASN A 190 20.94 12.34 -8.40
N LEU A 191 20.16 11.63 -7.58
CA LEU A 191 19.01 12.21 -6.87
C LEU A 191 19.38 13.45 -6.02
N ARG A 192 20.61 13.49 -5.48
CA ARG A 192 21.11 14.62 -4.67
C ARG A 192 21.55 15.84 -5.51
N LYS A 193 21.65 15.67 -6.83
CA LYS A 193 22.10 16.72 -7.77
C LYS A 193 20.93 17.41 -8.47
N LEU A 194 19.70 17.02 -8.15
CA LEU A 194 18.51 17.52 -8.80
C LEU A 194 18.16 18.93 -8.27
N GLU A 195 17.91 19.83 -9.18
CA GLU A 195 17.46 21.20 -8.92
C GLU A 195 15.97 21.29 -9.25
N PRO A 196 15.11 21.68 -8.30
CA PRO A 196 13.64 21.60 -8.47
C PRO A 196 13.09 22.43 -9.63
N GLU A 197 13.79 23.51 -10.04
CA GLU A 197 13.35 24.39 -11.12
C GLU A 197 13.59 23.81 -12.52
N ILE A 198 14.65 23.01 -12.66
CA ILE A 198 15.13 22.51 -13.96
C ILE A 198 14.76 21.05 -14.17
N HIS A 199 14.83 20.25 -13.10
CA HIS A 199 14.69 18.79 -13.16
C HIS A 199 13.29 18.32 -12.73
N LEU A 200 12.98 17.07 -13.03
CA LEU A 200 11.77 16.42 -12.52
C LEU A 200 11.82 16.29 -10.99
N ASP A 201 10.64 16.21 -10.39
CA ASP A 201 10.49 16.12 -8.94
C ASP A 201 11.22 14.90 -8.34
N HIS A 202 12.06 15.17 -7.36
CA HIS A 202 12.87 14.16 -6.66
C HIS A 202 12.03 13.06 -6.01
N LYS A 203 10.86 13.41 -5.39
CA LYS A 203 10.00 12.43 -4.71
C LYS A 203 9.33 11.49 -5.71
N LEU A 204 8.92 12.01 -6.87
CA LEU A 204 8.38 11.18 -7.95
C LEU A 204 9.41 10.16 -8.42
N MET A 205 10.66 10.59 -8.68
CA MET A 205 11.72 9.66 -9.09
C MET A 205 12.06 8.62 -8.03
N GLN A 206 12.05 8.98 -6.75
CA GLN A 206 12.20 8.02 -5.66
C GLN A 206 11.08 6.98 -5.67
N SER A 207 9.83 7.41 -5.91
CA SER A 207 8.70 6.49 -6.00
C SER A 207 8.79 5.54 -7.19
N HIS A 208 9.33 6.01 -8.33
CA HIS A 208 9.57 5.17 -9.51
C HIS A 208 10.65 4.11 -9.25
N LEU A 209 11.74 4.49 -8.57
CA LEU A 209 12.77 3.54 -8.15
C LEU A 209 12.24 2.54 -7.11
N ALA A 210 11.37 2.99 -6.20
CA ALA A 210 10.69 2.10 -5.27
C ALA A 210 9.80 1.08 -6.00
N ALA A 211 9.08 1.49 -7.07
CA ALA A 211 8.27 0.59 -7.88
C ALA A 211 9.08 -0.59 -8.48
N ILE A 212 10.34 -0.36 -8.84
CA ILE A 212 11.26 -1.42 -9.30
C ILE A 212 11.54 -2.40 -8.15
N ARG A 213 11.90 -1.89 -6.95
CA ARG A 213 12.16 -2.72 -5.77
C ARG A 213 10.92 -3.51 -5.34
N HIS A 214 9.74 -2.87 -5.33
CA HIS A 214 8.45 -3.52 -5.04
C HIS A 214 8.14 -4.65 -6.02
N THR A 215 8.39 -4.44 -7.31
CA THR A 215 8.14 -5.46 -8.33
C THR A 215 9.08 -6.64 -8.16
N ARG A 216 10.37 -6.40 -7.93
CA ARG A 216 11.35 -7.44 -7.68
C ARG A 216 10.98 -8.26 -6.43
N TRP A 217 10.68 -7.59 -5.32
CA TRP A 217 10.25 -8.27 -4.11
C TRP A 217 9.01 -9.13 -4.34
N PHE A 218 8.05 -8.61 -5.12
CA PHE A 218 6.82 -9.34 -5.45
C PHE A 218 7.11 -10.62 -6.25
N GLU A 219 8.00 -10.54 -7.24
CA GLU A 219 8.41 -11.70 -8.04
C GLU A 219 9.12 -12.76 -7.19
N GLU A 220 9.91 -12.35 -6.22
CA GLU A 220 10.65 -13.24 -5.32
C GLU A 220 9.76 -13.86 -4.23
N ASN A 221 8.79 -13.12 -3.68
CA ASN A 221 8.08 -13.50 -2.45
C ASN A 221 6.58 -13.72 -2.62
N ALA A 222 5.93 -13.08 -3.59
CA ALA A 222 4.47 -13.00 -3.71
C ALA A 222 3.91 -13.54 -5.03
N HIS A 223 4.63 -14.43 -5.70
CA HIS A 223 4.24 -14.99 -7.01
C HIS A 223 3.11 -16.03 -6.94
N HIS A 224 2.73 -16.51 -5.75
CA HIS A 224 1.69 -17.53 -5.59
C HIS A 224 0.33 -17.04 -6.15
N SER A 225 -0.38 -17.93 -6.85
CA SER A 225 -1.64 -17.58 -7.54
C SER A 225 -2.71 -17.02 -6.59
N SER A 226 -2.86 -17.59 -5.40
CA SER A 226 -3.84 -17.13 -4.40
C SER A 226 -3.56 -15.69 -3.93
N ILE A 227 -2.28 -15.27 -3.87
CA ILE A 227 -1.92 -13.90 -3.52
C ILE A 227 -2.44 -12.95 -4.61
N LYS A 228 -2.25 -13.30 -5.89
CA LYS A 228 -2.73 -12.49 -7.02
C LYS A 228 -4.26 -12.39 -7.04
N VAL A 229 -4.95 -13.49 -6.72
CA VAL A 229 -6.41 -13.53 -6.57
C VAL A 229 -6.85 -12.56 -5.46
N LEU A 230 -6.25 -12.67 -4.28
CA LEU A 230 -6.58 -11.80 -3.15
C LEU A 230 -6.32 -10.33 -3.45
N ILE A 231 -5.20 -10.00 -4.08
CA ILE A 231 -4.87 -8.62 -4.48
C ILE A 231 -5.93 -8.02 -5.42
N ARG A 232 -6.43 -8.78 -6.42
CA ARG A 232 -7.49 -8.27 -7.31
C ARG A 232 -8.76 -7.97 -6.54
N ILE A 233 -9.16 -8.86 -5.63
CA ILE A 233 -10.34 -8.66 -4.77
C ILE A 233 -10.13 -7.43 -3.87
N LEU A 234 -8.98 -7.28 -3.23
CA LEU A 234 -8.67 -6.12 -2.38
C LEU A 234 -8.67 -4.80 -3.18
N LYS A 235 -8.13 -4.79 -4.39
CA LYS A 235 -8.21 -3.63 -5.29
C LYS A 235 -9.64 -3.26 -5.67
N ASP A 236 -10.51 -4.24 -5.83
CA ASP A 236 -11.94 -4.00 -6.04
C ASP A 236 -12.59 -3.39 -4.80
N LEU A 237 -12.26 -3.90 -3.62
CA LEU A 237 -12.76 -3.35 -2.36
C LEU A 237 -12.35 -1.88 -2.14
N THR A 238 -11.12 -1.49 -2.50
CA THR A 238 -10.69 -0.09 -2.38
C THR A 238 -11.46 0.87 -3.30
N ARG A 239 -12.05 0.36 -4.38
CA ARG A 239 -12.90 1.15 -5.29
C ARG A 239 -14.35 1.26 -4.81
N ARG A 240 -14.78 0.32 -3.98
CA ARG A 240 -16.17 0.19 -3.55
C ARG A 240 -16.43 0.67 -2.12
N PHE A 241 -15.39 0.72 -1.30
CA PHE A 241 -15.45 1.19 0.07
C PHE A 241 -14.42 2.32 0.27
N ASP A 242 -14.91 3.54 0.43
CA ASP A 242 -14.08 4.75 0.56
C ASP A 242 -13.07 4.65 1.71
N ALA A 243 -13.43 3.95 2.78
CA ALA A 243 -12.53 3.68 3.91
C ALA A 243 -11.23 2.96 3.53
N PHE A 244 -11.23 2.22 2.43
CA PHE A 244 -10.05 1.51 1.92
C PHE A 244 -9.32 2.25 0.79
N ALA A 245 -9.85 3.37 0.31
CA ALA A 245 -9.22 4.17 -0.74
C ALA A 245 -7.78 4.62 -0.40
N PRO A 246 -7.43 4.91 0.89
CA PRO A 246 -6.06 5.24 1.27
C PRO A 246 -5.06 4.09 1.17
N LEU A 247 -5.50 2.84 1.05
CA LEU A 247 -4.63 1.68 0.91
C LEU A 247 -3.96 1.66 -0.47
N SER A 248 -2.68 1.99 -0.52
CA SER A 248 -1.92 1.98 -1.77
C SER A 248 -1.81 0.57 -2.36
N ALA A 249 -1.55 0.48 -3.67
CA ALA A 249 -1.35 -0.82 -4.33
C ALA A 249 -0.24 -1.65 -3.66
N TRP A 250 0.81 -1.00 -3.17
CA TRP A 250 1.88 -1.67 -2.43
C TRP A 250 1.43 -2.22 -1.08
N MET A 251 0.62 -1.46 -0.35
CA MET A 251 0.02 -1.94 0.90
C MET A 251 -0.86 -3.17 0.66
N LEU A 252 -1.65 -3.18 -0.43
CA LEU A 252 -2.48 -4.33 -0.79
C LEU A 252 -1.64 -5.57 -1.13
N ASP A 253 -0.52 -5.41 -1.83
CA ASP A 253 0.41 -6.50 -2.12
C ASP A 253 0.95 -7.11 -0.82
N LEU A 254 1.38 -6.28 0.12
CA LEU A 254 1.93 -6.71 1.41
C LEU A 254 0.86 -7.32 2.33
N ILE A 255 -0.35 -6.75 2.41
CA ILE A 255 -1.46 -7.31 3.19
C ILE A 255 -1.84 -8.71 2.65
N ALA A 256 -1.94 -8.85 1.34
CA ALA A 256 -2.29 -10.13 0.73
C ALA A 256 -1.21 -11.19 0.98
N HIS A 257 0.05 -10.81 0.85
CA HIS A 257 1.17 -11.69 1.20
C HIS A 257 1.15 -12.09 2.68
N LEU A 258 0.98 -11.11 3.59
CA LEU A 258 0.88 -11.34 5.03
C LEU A 258 -0.27 -12.30 5.36
N ALA A 259 -1.46 -12.06 4.79
CA ALA A 259 -2.64 -12.87 5.07
C ALA A 259 -2.49 -14.31 4.59
N ILE A 260 -1.81 -14.56 3.48
CA ILE A 260 -1.67 -15.89 2.89
C ILE A 260 -0.46 -16.65 3.43
N MET A 261 0.71 -15.99 3.49
CA MET A 261 1.99 -16.69 3.70
C MET A 261 2.51 -16.62 5.14
N ASN A 262 2.14 -15.58 5.91
CA ASN A 262 2.64 -15.44 7.28
C ASN A 262 1.80 -16.29 8.27
N ASN A 263 2.08 -17.58 8.31
CA ASN A 263 1.47 -18.53 9.22
C ASN A 263 2.50 -19.61 9.66
N PRO A 264 2.26 -20.34 10.78
CA PRO A 264 3.21 -21.31 11.30
C PRO A 264 3.55 -22.45 10.35
N SER A 265 2.62 -22.84 9.49
CA SER A 265 2.82 -23.94 8.53
C SER A 265 3.70 -23.53 7.36
N ARG A 266 3.91 -22.23 7.13
CA ARG A 266 4.59 -21.66 5.95
C ARG A 266 3.99 -22.12 4.61
N GLN A 267 2.75 -22.62 4.64
CA GLN A 267 1.98 -22.99 3.47
C GLN A 267 1.01 -21.87 3.13
N ALA A 268 0.70 -21.72 1.85
CA ALA A 268 -0.31 -20.74 1.44
C ALA A 268 -1.67 -21.10 2.03
N LEU A 269 -2.28 -20.19 2.78
CA LEU A 269 -3.62 -20.38 3.30
C LEU A 269 -4.66 -20.42 2.16
N PRO A 270 -5.73 -21.24 2.33
CA PRO A 270 -6.88 -21.18 1.44
C PRO A 270 -7.46 -19.77 1.33
N ILE A 271 -7.96 -19.42 0.15
CA ILE A 271 -8.40 -18.06 -0.17
C ILE A 271 -9.51 -17.53 0.75
N ASN A 272 -10.44 -18.39 1.18
CA ASN A 272 -11.50 -18.04 2.12
C ASN A 272 -10.93 -17.65 3.49
N LEU A 273 -9.97 -18.41 4.01
CA LEU A 273 -9.31 -18.11 5.28
C LEU A 273 -8.46 -16.83 5.17
N ALA A 274 -7.71 -16.69 4.07
CA ALA A 274 -6.90 -15.50 3.84
C ALA A 274 -7.76 -14.23 3.71
N PHE A 275 -8.91 -14.32 3.04
CA PHE A 275 -9.84 -13.20 2.91
C PHE A 275 -10.42 -12.77 4.28
N ARG A 276 -10.84 -13.72 5.11
CA ARG A 276 -11.28 -13.46 6.49
C ARG A 276 -10.15 -12.84 7.32
N ARG A 277 -8.94 -13.38 7.18
CA ARG A 277 -7.77 -12.91 7.91
C ARG A 277 -7.40 -11.46 7.62
N VAL A 278 -7.57 -10.99 6.38
CA VAL A 278 -7.37 -9.57 6.05
C VAL A 278 -8.26 -8.69 6.93
N PHE A 279 -9.56 -8.98 7.02
CA PHE A 279 -10.47 -8.22 7.88
C PHE A 279 -10.17 -8.40 9.37
N GLN A 280 -9.76 -9.57 9.81
CA GLN A 280 -9.35 -9.81 11.20
C GLN A 280 -8.14 -8.93 11.58
N LEU A 281 -7.13 -8.87 10.72
CA LEU A 281 -5.94 -8.06 10.94
C LEU A 281 -6.26 -6.56 10.96
N LEU A 282 -7.01 -6.08 9.98
CA LEU A 282 -7.38 -4.68 9.89
C LEU A 282 -8.32 -4.27 11.04
N SER A 283 -9.30 -5.09 11.41
CA SER A 283 -10.23 -4.86 12.52
C SER A 283 -9.55 -4.90 13.88
N ALA A 284 -8.47 -5.66 14.02
CA ALA A 284 -7.64 -5.67 15.21
C ALA A 284 -6.67 -4.48 15.31
N GLY A 285 -6.71 -3.55 14.35
CA GLY A 285 -5.92 -2.34 14.38
C GLY A 285 -4.51 -2.49 13.79
N LEU A 286 -4.32 -3.29 12.73
CA LEU A 286 -3.02 -3.49 12.08
C LEU A 286 -2.30 -2.18 11.76
N PHE A 287 -3.06 -1.15 11.38
CA PHE A 287 -2.53 0.16 10.99
C PHE A 287 -2.75 1.26 12.04
N LEU A 288 -3.33 0.95 13.18
CA LEU A 288 -3.52 1.94 14.25
C LEU A 288 -2.19 2.26 14.96
N PRO A 289 -2.09 3.44 15.59
CA PRO A 289 -0.92 3.80 16.39
C PRO A 289 -0.61 2.76 17.46
N GLY A 290 0.67 2.47 17.65
CA GLY A 290 1.13 1.48 18.63
C GLY A 290 1.08 0.02 18.17
N SER A 291 0.46 -0.27 17.01
CA SER A 291 0.51 -1.62 16.45
C SER A 291 1.85 -1.90 15.75
N ALA A 292 2.13 -3.18 15.49
CA ALA A 292 3.30 -3.58 14.72
C ALA A 292 3.26 -3.04 13.29
N GLY A 293 2.09 -2.94 12.70
CA GLY A 293 1.92 -2.59 11.29
C GLY A 293 2.58 -3.60 10.36
N ILE A 294 2.83 -3.16 9.14
CA ILE A 294 3.64 -3.88 8.16
C ILE A 294 4.87 -3.04 7.86
N THR A 295 6.04 -3.61 8.09
CA THR A 295 7.31 -2.99 7.68
C THR A 295 7.50 -3.17 6.18
N ASP A 296 7.92 -2.11 5.49
CA ASP A 296 8.28 -2.19 4.09
C ASP A 296 9.55 -3.04 3.94
N PRO A 297 9.49 -4.20 3.27
CA PRO A 297 10.66 -5.08 3.13
C PRO A 297 11.69 -4.55 2.12
N THR A 298 11.36 -3.50 1.37
CA THR A 298 12.19 -2.94 0.31
C THR A 298 12.88 -1.63 0.70
N GLU A 299 12.53 -1.06 1.85
CA GLU A 299 13.11 0.19 2.34
C GLU A 299 13.94 -0.04 3.61
N PRO A 300 15.12 0.61 3.72
CA PRO A 300 15.92 0.56 4.93
C PRO A 300 15.24 1.33 6.07
N GLY A 301 15.58 0.98 7.32
CA GLY A 301 15.15 1.76 8.49
C GLY A 301 13.81 1.36 9.08
N HIS A 302 13.29 0.18 8.77
CA HIS A 302 12.04 -0.35 9.34
C HIS A 302 10.82 0.59 9.16
N ILE A 303 10.72 1.21 7.99
CA ILE A 303 9.60 2.09 7.65
C ILE A 303 8.32 1.27 7.58
N ARG A 304 7.28 1.74 8.28
CA ARG A 304 5.95 1.12 8.24
C ARG A 304 5.12 1.71 7.12
N VAL A 305 4.50 0.85 6.32
CA VAL A 305 3.77 1.29 5.12
C VAL A 305 2.56 2.19 5.42
N HIS A 306 1.96 2.05 6.59
CA HIS A 306 0.79 2.82 7.00
C HIS A 306 1.10 4.26 7.46
N THR A 307 2.38 4.63 7.59
CA THR A 307 2.76 6.01 7.93
C THR A 307 2.38 7.03 6.87
N ALA A 308 2.02 6.57 5.67
CA ALA A 308 1.47 7.42 4.62
C ALA A 308 -0.01 7.79 4.85
N MET A 309 -0.71 7.10 5.76
CA MET A 309 -2.11 7.34 6.10
C MET A 309 -2.23 8.33 7.26
N THR A 310 -3.24 9.18 7.24
CA THR A 310 -3.62 9.99 8.41
C THR A 310 -4.21 9.12 9.52
N LEU A 311 -4.25 9.61 10.74
CA LEU A 311 -4.86 8.90 11.88
C LEU A 311 -6.34 8.59 11.62
N GLU A 312 -7.08 9.55 11.04
CA GLU A 312 -8.46 9.36 10.61
C GLU A 312 -8.60 8.21 9.62
N GLN A 313 -7.76 8.20 8.57
CA GLN A 313 -7.76 7.13 7.57
C GLN A 313 -7.47 5.75 8.17
N GLN A 314 -6.52 5.68 9.12
CA GLN A 314 -6.20 4.45 9.85
C GLN A 314 -7.40 3.96 10.66
N ASP A 315 -8.07 4.86 11.37
CA ASP A 315 -9.22 4.55 12.23
C ASP A 315 -10.44 4.14 11.41
N VAL A 316 -10.79 4.90 10.36
CA VAL A 316 -11.91 4.58 9.47
C VAL A 316 -11.69 3.24 8.76
N CYS A 317 -10.46 2.92 8.36
CA CYS A 317 -10.10 1.63 7.80
C CYS A 317 -10.34 0.49 8.81
N CYS A 318 -9.91 0.67 10.06
CA CYS A 318 -10.12 -0.29 11.14
C CYS A 318 -11.62 -0.47 11.45
N TYR A 319 -12.35 0.61 11.65
CA TYR A 319 -13.79 0.61 11.92
C TYR A 319 -14.59 -0.08 10.82
N THR A 320 -14.34 0.27 9.56
CA THR A 320 -15.03 -0.36 8.43
C THR A 320 -14.71 -1.86 8.35
N SER A 321 -13.46 -2.24 8.62
CA SER A 321 -13.07 -3.65 8.66
C SER A 321 -13.78 -4.42 9.77
N GLN A 322 -14.02 -3.82 10.94
CA GLN A 322 -14.81 -4.42 12.02
C GLN A 322 -16.26 -4.66 11.58
N THR A 323 -16.85 -3.71 10.87
CA THR A 323 -18.22 -3.84 10.33
C THR A 323 -18.28 -4.93 9.28
N LEU A 324 -17.35 -4.95 8.32
CA LEU A 324 -17.31 -5.97 7.27
C LEU A 324 -17.01 -7.37 7.82
N LEU A 325 -16.20 -7.47 8.87
CA LEU A 325 -15.94 -8.75 9.54
C LEU A 325 -17.22 -9.31 10.17
N ARG A 326 -18.07 -8.45 10.79
CA ARG A 326 -19.39 -8.87 11.27
C ARG A 326 -20.32 -9.30 10.15
N VAL A 327 -20.38 -8.53 9.06
CA VAL A 327 -21.14 -8.90 7.86
C VAL A 327 -20.70 -10.26 7.34
N LEU A 328 -19.37 -10.49 7.28
CA LEU A 328 -18.80 -11.76 6.84
C LEU A 328 -19.16 -12.92 7.77
N ALA A 329 -19.15 -12.70 9.09
CA ALA A 329 -19.52 -13.69 10.11
C ALA A 329 -20.99 -14.11 10.00
N HIS A 330 -21.87 -13.21 9.55
CA HIS A 330 -23.28 -13.47 9.30
C HIS A 330 -23.61 -13.93 7.88
N GLY A 331 -22.60 -14.34 7.10
CA GLY A 331 -22.79 -14.89 5.75
C GLY A 331 -23.01 -13.84 4.66
N GLY A 332 -22.83 -12.53 4.96
CA GLY A 332 -23.05 -11.42 4.02
C GLY A 332 -21.92 -11.18 3.00
N TYR A 333 -21.10 -12.20 2.72
CA TYR A 333 -19.95 -12.07 1.81
C TYR A 333 -20.31 -11.62 0.40
N LYS A 334 -21.53 -11.91 -0.07
CA LYS A 334 -21.98 -11.50 -1.41
C LYS A 334 -22.11 -9.99 -1.52
N HIS A 335 -22.56 -9.32 -0.47
CA HIS A 335 -22.60 -7.85 -0.39
C HIS A 335 -21.18 -7.27 -0.39
N ILE A 336 -20.25 -7.87 0.38
CA ILE A 336 -18.86 -7.44 0.43
C ILE A 336 -18.23 -7.56 -0.96
N LEU A 337 -18.48 -8.66 -1.66
CA LEU A 337 -17.93 -8.93 -2.99
C LEU A 337 -18.67 -8.21 -4.13
N GLY A 338 -19.77 -7.49 -3.84
CA GLY A 338 -20.58 -6.81 -4.86
C GLY A 338 -21.30 -7.76 -5.82
N LEU A 339 -21.61 -8.95 -5.36
CA LEU A 339 -22.40 -9.95 -6.12
C LEU A 339 -23.90 -9.74 -5.89
N GLU A 340 -24.27 -9.19 -4.75
CA GLU A 340 -25.65 -8.86 -4.37
C GLU A 340 -25.66 -7.52 -3.62
N GLY A 341 -26.68 -6.68 -3.85
CA GLY A 341 -26.86 -5.41 -3.16
C GLY A 341 -25.86 -4.34 -3.55
N ASN A 342 -25.79 -3.30 -2.74
CA ASN A 342 -24.88 -2.17 -2.89
C ASN A 342 -23.99 -2.02 -1.65
N THR A 343 -23.09 -1.04 -1.66
CA THR A 343 -22.15 -0.75 -0.56
C THR A 343 -22.79 -0.15 0.68
N SER A 344 -24.11 0.13 0.67
CA SER A 344 -24.85 0.68 1.81
C SER A 344 -24.83 -0.22 3.04
N ILE A 345 -24.50 -1.51 2.86
CA ILE A 345 -24.39 -2.49 3.94
C ILE A 345 -23.51 -2.02 5.09
N VAL A 346 -22.41 -1.31 4.82
CA VAL A 346 -21.54 -0.76 5.86
C VAL A 346 -22.28 0.25 6.73
N ARG A 347 -23.05 1.14 6.11
CA ARG A 347 -23.84 2.15 6.81
C ARG A 347 -24.98 1.52 7.60
N GLU A 348 -25.68 0.56 7.03
CA GLU A 348 -26.77 -0.17 7.67
C GLU A 348 -26.27 -0.93 8.90
N MET A 349 -25.13 -1.62 8.80
CA MET A 349 -24.55 -2.39 9.89
C MET A 349 -23.86 -1.56 10.97
N SER A 350 -23.63 -0.26 10.72
CA SER A 350 -23.08 0.66 11.72
C SER A 350 -24.17 1.29 12.61
N VAL A 351 -25.45 1.02 12.34
CA VAL A 351 -26.58 1.49 13.17
C VAL A 351 -26.88 0.44 14.24
N TRP A 352 -26.84 0.87 15.51
CA TRP A 352 -27.20 0.04 16.67
C TRP A 352 -28.31 0.74 17.45
N ASN A 353 -29.46 0.08 17.59
CA ASN A 353 -30.66 0.65 18.24
C ASN A 353 -31.02 2.05 17.75
N GLY A 354 -30.94 2.30 16.44
CA GLY A 354 -31.21 3.60 15.84
C GLY A 354 -30.09 4.64 15.98
N VAL A 355 -29.00 4.30 16.67
CA VAL A 355 -27.81 5.16 16.81
C VAL A 355 -26.76 4.75 15.79
N CYS A 356 -26.36 5.68 14.94
CA CYS A 356 -25.25 5.48 14.02
C CYS A 356 -23.92 5.65 14.79
N VAL A 357 -23.16 4.56 14.91
CA VAL A 357 -21.82 4.60 15.50
C VAL A 357 -20.83 4.84 14.37
N SER A 358 -20.29 6.05 14.31
CA SER A 358 -19.23 6.42 13.37
C SER A 358 -18.20 7.30 14.09
N PRO A 359 -16.92 7.30 13.63
CA PRO A 359 -15.92 8.22 14.15
C PRO A 359 -16.40 9.68 14.00
N LEU A 360 -16.23 10.48 15.05
CA LEU A 360 -16.52 11.92 14.99
C LEU A 360 -15.35 12.63 14.29
N THR A 361 -15.64 13.40 13.26
CA THR A 361 -14.64 14.17 12.51
C THR A 361 -13.85 15.11 13.42
N ALA A 362 -14.51 15.72 14.40
CA ALA A 362 -13.89 16.61 15.39
C ALA A 362 -12.77 15.97 16.23
N VAL A 363 -12.76 14.64 16.38
CA VAL A 363 -11.70 13.92 17.12
C VAL A 363 -10.35 14.02 16.42
N TYR A 364 -10.35 14.23 15.09
CA TYR A 364 -9.13 14.32 14.28
C TYR A 364 -8.67 15.77 14.03
N GLU A 365 -9.45 16.74 14.48
CA GLU A 365 -9.06 18.15 14.42
C GLU A 365 -7.95 18.42 15.43
N LYS A 366 -7.01 19.30 15.05
CA LYS A 366 -6.01 19.74 16.02
C LYS A 366 -6.72 20.50 17.13
N PRO A 367 -6.38 20.22 18.41
CA PRO A 367 -6.86 21.05 19.49
C PRO A 367 -6.57 22.52 19.18
N THR A 368 -7.57 23.36 19.26
CA THR A 368 -7.37 24.81 19.24
C THR A 368 -6.46 25.13 20.41
N ASP A 369 -5.38 25.89 20.18
CA ASP A 369 -4.55 26.38 21.27
C ASP A 369 -5.47 27.15 22.23
N LYS A 370 -5.83 26.53 23.34
CA LYS A 370 -6.59 27.20 24.41
C LYS A 370 -5.72 28.37 24.88
N LYS A 371 -6.21 29.58 24.75
CA LYS A 371 -5.57 30.75 25.35
C LYS A 371 -5.57 30.52 26.88
N GLU A 372 -4.52 30.94 27.57
CA GLU A 372 -4.41 30.76 29.02
C GLU A 372 -5.65 31.20 29.81
N GLY A 373 -6.48 32.10 29.26
CA GLY A 373 -7.77 32.51 29.88
C GLY A 373 -8.88 31.45 29.83
N ASP A 374 -8.88 30.53 28.85
CA ASP A 374 -9.94 29.52 28.75
C ASP A 374 -9.77 28.39 29.80
N LEU A 375 -8.58 28.26 30.37
CA LEU A 375 -8.30 27.31 31.47
C LEU A 375 -8.85 27.77 32.82
N GLU A 376 -8.93 29.09 33.04
CA GLU A 376 -9.49 29.66 34.26
C GLU A 376 -11.01 29.50 34.30
N GLU A 377 -11.72 29.68 33.16
CA GLU A 377 -13.17 29.47 33.07
C GLU A 377 -13.57 27.99 33.24
N ASP A 378 -12.79 27.04 32.71
CA ASP A 378 -13.07 25.60 32.87
C ASP A 378 -12.84 25.15 34.35
N ILE A 379 -11.90 25.77 35.08
CA ILE A 379 -11.63 25.50 36.48
C ILE A 379 -12.73 26.11 37.38
N GLU A 380 -13.18 27.33 37.09
CA GLU A 380 -14.29 27.95 37.84
C GLU A 380 -15.61 27.21 37.64
N MET A 381 -15.89 26.61 36.45
CA MET A 381 -17.08 25.79 36.26
C MET A 381 -17.03 24.47 37.07
N ILE A 382 -15.86 23.83 37.18
CA ILE A 382 -15.69 22.60 37.94
C ILE A 382 -15.75 22.87 39.46
N GLU A 383 -15.28 24.02 39.93
CA GLU A 383 -15.38 24.41 41.35
C GLU A 383 -16.82 24.75 41.74
N ASN A 384 -17.60 25.40 40.86
CA ASN A 384 -19.00 25.71 41.10
C ASN A 384 -19.93 24.48 41.08
N GLU A 385 -19.64 23.45 40.28
CA GLU A 385 -20.39 22.19 40.32
C GLU A 385 -20.15 21.35 41.59
N ASN A 386 -19.00 21.52 42.26
CA ASN A 386 -18.69 20.82 43.47
C ASN A 386 -19.19 21.54 44.74
N GLU A 387 -19.57 22.82 44.69
CA GLU A 387 -20.15 23.55 45.84
C GLU A 387 -21.67 23.37 45.98
N ASP A 388 -22.39 22.96 44.89
CA ASP A 388 -23.85 22.81 44.91
C ASP A 388 -24.34 21.42 45.38
N ASP A 389 -23.42 20.47 45.60
CA ASP A 389 -23.73 19.10 46.08
C ASP A 389 -23.55 18.91 47.62
N GLY A 390 -23.38 20.00 48.36
CA GLY A 390 -22.98 19.99 49.78
C GLY A 390 -24.01 20.53 50.80
N SER A 391 -25.24 20.79 50.44
CA SER A 391 -26.22 21.32 51.39
C SER A 391 -27.65 20.80 51.20
N ASP A 392 -27.91 19.55 51.64
CA ASP A 392 -29.25 19.19 52.16
C ASP A 392 -29.11 17.91 53.02
N ASP A 393 -28.73 18.09 54.27
CA ASP A 393 -28.97 17.14 55.35
C ASP A 393 -29.27 17.93 56.61
N GLY A 394 -30.58 18.00 56.94
CA GLY A 394 -30.97 18.50 58.26
C GLY A 394 -32.44 18.74 58.46
N ALA A 395 -33.06 17.82 59.19
CA ALA A 395 -34.22 17.98 60.06
C ALA A 395 -35.65 17.86 59.44
N GLU A 396 -36.31 16.79 59.58
CA GLU A 396 -37.28 16.33 60.62
C GLU A 396 -37.85 14.95 60.24
#